data_ed141ab916e0e0a7dac8a9ff1a32702b
#
_entry.id   ed141ab916e0e0a7dac8a9ff1a32702b
#
_cell.length_a   1.000
_cell.length_b   1.000
_cell.length_c   1.000
_cell.angle_alpha   90.00
_cell.angle_beta   90.00
_cell.angle_gamma   90.00
#
_symmetry.space_group_name_H-M   'P 1'
#
loop_
_entity.id
_entity.type
_entity.pdbx_description
1 polymer ?
#
loop_
_entity_poly.entity_id
_entity_poly.type
_entity_poly.pdbx_seq_one_letter_code
_entity_poly.pdbx_strand_id
1 'polypeptide(L)'
;METLKKGKKYAIHSLCYLLIILVFIAPIVRLFLMSLKSEEGYSLWNYALLLQEDRTRKAILNTIVIAVGSTAIAAILGSAFAFIIAYTNVRRKRLLELLVLLPFIIPSYIITLSWSSLFSQKGTINQTLSAMGLGKINVYSIAGIILVLGFCNVPIVYMNVIHMLRKIPTDMEWAARTCGYGIGQAMLKINLVQAMPAIISGSILAFLAAIDNFAVPAFLGISSGIPVLSTYIYEKSISFGPNSFSLAATLSVILSVIAVAGTLVEGIFGKKSSGMESIKEDYSVRIPLSSGKRKVLQYGVILFLCIINIVPLISMFTSAFQKNYGVKMTLDQFTTDNFTAIFQNKGVLDAIRNSLMLACGCCIICIVIGTAIAYQKVRHPGRMITLVEKSASLTYAIPGIVLALSMIFHWIEPLPGIRPGIYGTISILMIAYVTRYLILQIKGSATAMLSIHPALEEAAAASGRSVFSVWGKILIPLLIRPVLSSTFMIFVSALTELTLSSMLAAAGTKTIGLMIFNFQQAGDYNLAAAMSVVIVVLVLTGYFLINHKNSEYKKVEERVYESFNRKCNQKVQSNISIGSY
;
A
#
# COMPACT_ATOMS: atom_id res chain seq x y z
N MET A 1 47.61 14.04 -2.70
CA MET A 1 46.44 14.90 -2.49
C MET A 1 45.13 14.24 -3.00
N GLU A 2 45.13 13.51 -4.10
CA GLU A 2 43.97 12.80 -4.66
C GLU A 2 43.51 11.60 -3.82
N THR A 3 44.43 10.83 -3.28
CA THR A 3 44.17 9.70 -2.37
C THR A 3 43.50 10.13 -1.05
N LEU A 4 43.91 11.26 -0.50
CA LEU A 4 43.31 11.87 0.70
C LEU A 4 41.88 12.40 0.43
N LYS A 5 41.63 12.97 -0.76
CA LYS A 5 40.27 13.38 -1.18
C LYS A 5 39.36 12.20 -1.41
N LYS A 6 39.85 11.10 -2.00
CA LYS A 6 39.12 9.84 -2.15
C LYS A 6 38.80 9.21 -0.78
N GLY A 7 39.77 9.16 0.14
CA GLY A 7 39.57 8.65 1.50
C GLY A 7 38.49 9.41 2.29
N LYS A 8 38.52 10.76 2.27
CA LYS A 8 37.48 11.60 2.88
C LYS A 8 36.07 11.34 2.29
N LYS A 9 35.99 11.18 0.97
CA LYS A 9 34.72 10.90 0.30
C LYS A 9 34.13 9.54 0.73
N TYR A 10 34.96 8.50 0.82
CA TYR A 10 34.53 7.18 1.31
C TYR A 10 34.13 7.22 2.78
N ALA A 11 34.83 7.93 3.64
CA ALA A 11 34.49 8.09 5.05
C ALA A 11 33.15 8.79 5.24
N ILE A 12 32.87 9.86 4.49
CA ILE A 12 31.57 10.56 4.54
C ILE A 12 30.43 9.65 4.08
N HIS A 13 30.60 8.92 2.97
CA HIS A 13 29.57 8.00 2.50
C HIS A 13 29.30 6.87 3.50
N SER A 14 30.35 6.28 4.08
CA SER A 14 30.22 5.25 5.12
C SER A 14 29.52 5.79 6.36
N LEU A 15 29.82 7.01 6.79
CA LEU A 15 29.13 7.66 7.90
C LEU A 15 27.65 7.90 7.62
N CYS A 16 27.30 8.40 6.42
CA CYS A 16 25.91 8.58 6.02
C CYS A 16 25.13 7.26 5.99
N TYR A 17 25.74 6.19 5.47
CA TYR A 17 25.11 4.87 5.46
C TYR A 17 24.93 4.32 6.88
N LEU A 18 25.91 4.50 7.75
CA LEU A 18 25.81 4.10 9.14
C LEU A 18 24.69 4.84 9.87
N LEU A 19 24.57 6.15 9.66
CA LEU A 19 23.47 6.95 10.24
C LEU A 19 22.10 6.47 9.75
N ILE A 20 21.96 6.18 8.45
CA ILE A 20 20.70 5.64 7.91
C ILE A 20 20.38 4.30 8.58
N ILE A 21 21.33 3.37 8.61
CA ILE A 21 21.15 2.06 9.25
C ILE A 21 20.75 2.24 10.73
N LEU A 22 21.40 3.14 11.44
CA LEU A 22 21.10 3.42 12.84
C LEU A 22 19.66 3.91 13.02
N VAL A 23 19.20 4.88 12.22
CA VAL A 23 17.84 5.42 12.29
C VAL A 23 16.78 4.35 12.01
N PHE A 24 17.08 3.38 11.13
CA PHE A 24 16.14 2.32 10.77
C PHE A 24 16.17 1.14 11.74
N ILE A 25 17.35 0.74 12.22
CA ILE A 25 17.53 -0.49 13.01
C ILE A 25 17.44 -0.24 14.51
N ALA A 26 18.01 0.86 15.01
CA ALA A 26 18.07 1.11 16.46
C ALA A 26 16.70 1.15 17.16
N PRO A 27 15.64 1.76 16.57
CA PRO A 27 14.31 1.70 17.18
C PRO A 27 13.79 0.26 17.34
N ILE A 28 14.01 -0.59 16.33
CA ILE A 28 13.56 -1.98 16.33
C ILE A 28 14.30 -2.80 17.40
N VAL A 29 15.62 -2.62 17.47
CA VAL A 29 16.45 -3.28 18.51
C VAL A 29 16.00 -2.86 19.90
N ARG A 30 15.73 -1.56 20.10
CA ARG A 30 15.25 -1.05 21.38
C ARG A 30 13.89 -1.61 21.77
N LEU A 31 12.96 -1.72 20.82
CA LEU A 31 11.67 -2.39 21.05
C LEU A 31 11.87 -3.84 21.53
N PHE A 32 12.76 -4.59 20.86
CA PHE A 32 13.07 -5.96 21.25
C PHE A 32 13.65 -6.03 22.68
N LEU A 33 14.59 -5.14 23.02
CA LEU A 33 15.13 -5.07 24.39
C LEU A 33 14.06 -4.71 25.41
N MET A 34 13.14 -3.80 25.08
CA MET A 34 12.01 -3.44 25.97
C MET A 34 11.04 -4.59 26.18
N SER A 35 10.86 -5.49 25.21
CA SER A 35 10.00 -6.66 25.36
C SER A 35 10.55 -7.68 26.38
N LEU A 36 11.86 -7.68 26.60
CA LEU A 36 12.52 -8.54 27.57
C LEU A 36 12.63 -7.90 28.97
N LYS A 37 12.33 -6.59 29.08
CA LYS A 37 12.48 -5.86 30.33
C LYS A 37 11.33 -6.21 31.30
N SER A 38 11.65 -6.80 32.44
CA SER A 38 10.76 -7.08 33.60
C SER A 38 11.20 -6.28 34.80
N GLU A 39 10.46 -6.37 35.92
CA GLU A 39 10.81 -5.71 37.19
C GLU A 39 12.15 -6.19 37.75
N GLU A 40 12.49 -7.46 37.55
CA GLU A 40 13.73 -8.10 38.05
C GLU A 40 14.89 -8.03 37.03
N GLY A 41 14.73 -7.37 35.86
CA GLY A 41 15.75 -7.28 34.84
C GLY A 41 15.30 -7.79 33.47
N TYR A 42 16.21 -8.32 32.68
CA TYR A 42 15.89 -8.87 31.33
C TYR A 42 15.53 -10.35 31.41
N SER A 43 14.28 -10.70 31.05
CA SER A 43 13.78 -12.07 31.10
C SER A 43 12.69 -12.32 30.05
N LEU A 44 12.32 -13.59 29.84
CA LEU A 44 11.18 -13.97 29.03
C LEU A 44 9.85 -13.99 29.82
N TRP A 45 9.84 -13.45 31.03
CA TRP A 45 8.67 -13.45 31.92
C TRP A 45 7.43 -12.80 31.27
N ASN A 46 7.61 -11.67 30.59
CA ASN A 46 6.51 -10.98 29.90
C ASN A 46 5.82 -11.87 28.85
N TYR A 47 6.59 -12.70 28.14
CA TYR A 47 6.05 -13.65 27.16
C TYR A 47 5.24 -14.75 27.84
N ALA A 48 5.75 -15.32 28.94
CA ALA A 48 5.05 -16.34 29.70
C ALA A 48 3.73 -15.79 30.28
N LEU A 49 3.77 -14.59 30.87
CA LEU A 49 2.61 -13.91 31.43
C LEU A 49 1.53 -13.67 30.36
N LEU A 50 1.90 -13.08 29.24
CA LEU A 50 0.96 -12.76 28.15
C LEU A 50 0.37 -14.02 27.51
N LEU A 51 1.16 -15.08 27.32
CA LEU A 51 0.66 -16.33 26.73
C LEU A 51 -0.29 -17.10 27.65
N GLN A 52 -0.28 -16.83 28.96
CA GLN A 52 -1.27 -17.35 29.91
C GLN A 52 -2.58 -16.55 29.89
N GLU A 53 -2.55 -15.27 29.45
CA GLU A 53 -3.73 -14.40 29.40
C GLU A 53 -4.67 -14.84 28.25
N ASP A 54 -5.92 -15.15 28.57
CA ASP A 54 -6.93 -15.57 27.57
C ASP A 54 -7.15 -14.53 26.47
N ARG A 55 -7.09 -13.24 26.82
CA ARG A 55 -7.25 -12.15 25.87
C ARG A 55 -6.12 -12.11 24.84
N THR A 56 -4.89 -12.36 25.27
CA THR A 56 -3.72 -12.46 24.39
C THR A 56 -3.85 -13.64 23.43
N ARG A 57 -4.22 -14.82 23.93
CA ARG A 57 -4.43 -16.01 23.08
C ARG A 57 -5.53 -15.76 22.04
N LYS A 58 -6.65 -15.15 22.43
CA LYS A 58 -7.71 -14.74 21.53
C LYS A 58 -7.23 -13.72 20.50
N ALA A 59 -6.42 -12.73 20.90
CA ALA A 59 -5.87 -11.73 20.00
C ALA A 59 -4.96 -12.36 18.93
N ILE A 60 -4.10 -13.30 19.31
CA ILE A 60 -3.25 -14.05 18.37
C ILE A 60 -4.10 -14.86 17.40
N LEU A 61 -5.06 -15.65 17.91
CA LEU A 61 -5.92 -16.48 17.10
C LEU A 61 -6.77 -15.65 16.13
N ASN A 62 -7.42 -14.60 16.62
CA ASN A 62 -8.21 -13.69 15.78
C ASN A 62 -7.36 -13.04 14.70
N THR A 63 -6.13 -12.62 15.01
CA THR A 63 -5.22 -12.03 14.02
C THR A 63 -4.93 -13.03 12.90
N ILE A 64 -4.62 -14.29 13.23
CA ILE A 64 -4.34 -15.33 12.23
C ILE A 64 -5.59 -15.66 11.42
N VAL A 65 -6.74 -15.86 12.07
CA VAL A 65 -8.02 -16.18 11.41
C VAL A 65 -8.43 -15.06 10.46
N ILE A 66 -8.34 -13.80 10.89
CA ILE A 66 -8.64 -12.63 10.07
C ILE A 66 -7.67 -12.52 8.90
N ALA A 67 -6.37 -12.66 9.13
CA ALA A 67 -5.36 -12.56 8.08
C ALA A 67 -5.51 -13.68 7.04
N VAL A 68 -5.68 -14.93 7.46
CA VAL A 68 -5.89 -16.07 6.55
C VAL A 68 -7.21 -15.95 5.80
N GLY A 69 -8.31 -15.65 6.50
CA GLY A 69 -9.64 -15.52 5.90
C GLY A 69 -9.73 -14.40 4.87
N SER A 70 -9.19 -13.21 5.20
CA SER A 70 -9.14 -12.08 4.27
C SER A 70 -8.23 -12.34 3.07
N THR A 71 -7.10 -13.02 3.28
CA THR A 71 -6.21 -13.46 2.20
C THR A 71 -6.88 -14.43 1.25
N ALA A 72 -7.65 -15.38 1.76
CA ALA A 72 -8.39 -16.33 0.93
C ALA A 72 -9.40 -15.62 0.02
N ILE A 73 -10.15 -14.65 0.54
CA ILE A 73 -11.07 -13.80 -0.25
C ILE A 73 -10.29 -13.03 -1.33
N ALA A 74 -9.18 -12.38 -0.95
CA ALA A 74 -8.36 -11.61 -1.87
C ALA A 74 -7.74 -12.49 -2.97
N ALA A 75 -7.27 -13.69 -2.62
CA ALA A 75 -6.69 -14.65 -3.56
C ALA A 75 -7.72 -15.14 -4.58
N ILE A 76 -8.90 -15.53 -4.13
CA ILE A 76 -9.96 -16.04 -4.99
C ILE A 76 -10.47 -14.93 -5.94
N LEU A 77 -10.87 -13.78 -5.38
CA LEU A 77 -11.45 -12.69 -6.17
C LEU A 77 -10.40 -12.00 -7.05
N GLY A 78 -9.21 -11.73 -6.51
CA GLY A 78 -8.13 -11.07 -7.25
C GLY A 78 -7.68 -11.91 -8.44
N SER A 79 -7.49 -13.22 -8.25
CA SER A 79 -7.16 -14.14 -9.34
C SER A 79 -8.30 -14.24 -10.36
N ALA A 80 -9.55 -14.40 -9.92
CA ALA A 80 -10.70 -14.48 -10.81
C ALA A 80 -10.83 -13.23 -11.69
N PHE A 81 -10.71 -12.02 -11.12
CA PHE A 81 -10.76 -10.78 -11.90
C PHE A 81 -9.57 -10.66 -12.85
N ALA A 82 -8.36 -11.09 -12.44
CA ALA A 82 -7.20 -11.10 -13.31
C ALA A 82 -7.40 -12.00 -14.53
N PHE A 83 -7.90 -13.23 -14.35
CA PHE A 83 -8.22 -14.15 -15.45
C PHE A 83 -9.34 -13.59 -16.36
N ILE A 84 -10.41 -13.04 -15.80
CA ILE A 84 -11.51 -12.46 -16.57
C ILE A 84 -10.99 -11.30 -17.45
N ILE A 85 -10.24 -10.38 -16.87
CA ILE A 85 -9.78 -9.17 -17.57
C ILE A 85 -8.66 -9.49 -18.58
N ALA A 86 -7.71 -10.37 -18.22
CA ALA A 86 -6.62 -10.74 -19.10
C ALA A 86 -7.10 -11.53 -20.31
N TYR A 87 -7.88 -12.60 -20.11
CA TYR A 87 -8.08 -13.64 -21.10
C TYR A 87 -9.42 -13.62 -21.82
N THR A 88 -10.44 -12.94 -21.29
CA THR A 88 -11.74 -12.89 -21.97
C THR A 88 -11.88 -11.68 -22.89
N ASN A 89 -12.87 -11.75 -23.78
CA ASN A 89 -13.24 -10.66 -24.67
C ASN A 89 -14.25 -9.66 -24.06
N VAL A 90 -14.25 -9.51 -22.72
CA VAL A 90 -15.08 -8.49 -22.06
C VAL A 90 -14.70 -7.09 -22.56
N ARG A 91 -15.74 -6.25 -22.75
CA ARG A 91 -15.56 -4.85 -23.13
C ARG A 91 -15.32 -3.99 -21.87
N ARG A 92 -14.85 -2.74 -22.05
CA ARG A 92 -14.62 -1.79 -20.95
C ARG A 92 -13.63 -2.30 -19.88
N LYS A 93 -12.59 -3.03 -20.29
CA LYS A 93 -11.55 -3.55 -19.38
C LYS A 93 -10.98 -2.47 -18.46
N ARG A 94 -10.77 -1.24 -18.96
CA ARG A 94 -10.28 -0.10 -18.15
C ARG A 94 -11.22 0.24 -16.97
N LEU A 95 -12.54 0.18 -17.18
CA LEU A 95 -13.51 0.40 -16.10
C LEU A 95 -13.46 -0.72 -15.07
N LEU A 96 -13.37 -1.98 -15.53
CA LEU A 96 -13.22 -3.13 -14.63
C LEU A 96 -11.93 -3.03 -13.81
N GLU A 97 -10.81 -2.72 -14.45
CA GLU A 97 -9.53 -2.50 -13.76
C GLU A 97 -9.64 -1.38 -12.71
N LEU A 98 -10.25 -0.24 -13.05
CA LEU A 98 -10.47 0.86 -12.11
C LEU A 98 -11.31 0.42 -10.90
N LEU A 99 -12.40 -0.30 -11.13
CA LEU A 99 -13.27 -0.78 -10.05
C LEU A 99 -12.56 -1.80 -9.14
N VAL A 100 -11.72 -2.68 -9.71
CA VAL A 100 -10.90 -3.63 -8.93
C VAL A 100 -9.84 -2.89 -8.11
N LEU A 101 -9.22 -1.84 -8.67
CA LEU A 101 -8.16 -1.08 -8.02
C LEU A 101 -8.68 -0.02 -7.03
N LEU A 102 -9.98 0.27 -7.03
CA LEU A 102 -10.57 1.32 -6.18
C LEU A 102 -10.23 1.16 -4.69
N PRO A 103 -10.28 -0.05 -4.08
CA PRO A 103 -9.90 -0.24 -2.68
C PRO A 103 -8.41 -0.01 -2.37
N PHE A 104 -7.56 0.02 -3.38
CA PHE A 104 -6.14 0.37 -3.23
C PHE A 104 -5.92 1.89 -3.23
N ILE A 105 -6.77 2.62 -3.95
CA ILE A 105 -6.71 4.08 -4.06
C ILE A 105 -7.31 4.75 -2.82
N ILE A 106 -8.39 4.17 -2.28
CA ILE A 106 -9.10 4.71 -1.11
C ILE A 106 -8.54 4.07 0.17
N PRO A 107 -8.20 4.85 1.20
CA PRO A 107 -7.71 4.32 2.46
C PRO A 107 -8.66 3.31 3.11
N SER A 108 -8.09 2.24 3.69
CA SER A 108 -8.89 1.14 4.26
C SER A 108 -9.85 1.56 5.37
N TYR A 109 -9.49 2.58 6.18
CA TYR A 109 -10.39 3.10 7.21
C TYR A 109 -11.61 3.82 6.62
N ILE A 110 -11.48 4.46 5.46
CA ILE A 110 -12.62 5.09 4.76
C ILE A 110 -13.56 4.02 4.19
N ILE A 111 -12.98 2.96 3.62
CA ILE A 111 -13.77 1.80 3.17
C ILE A 111 -14.50 1.19 4.36
N THR A 112 -13.81 1.01 5.48
CA THR A 112 -14.40 0.44 6.69
C THR A 112 -15.52 1.31 7.24
N LEU A 113 -15.35 2.62 7.29
CA LEU A 113 -16.38 3.58 7.68
C LEU A 113 -17.58 3.52 6.73
N SER A 114 -17.34 3.35 5.44
CA SER A 114 -18.39 3.19 4.43
C SER A 114 -19.21 1.92 4.64
N TRP A 115 -18.56 0.79 4.93
CA TRP A 115 -19.23 -0.47 5.27
C TRP A 115 -19.96 -0.38 6.61
N SER A 116 -19.35 0.27 7.60
CA SER A 116 -19.95 0.54 8.90
C SER A 116 -21.23 1.36 8.77
N SER A 117 -21.20 2.44 7.98
CA SER A 117 -22.37 3.27 7.69
C SER A 117 -23.51 2.47 7.07
N LEU A 118 -23.20 1.54 6.16
CA LEU A 118 -24.18 0.73 5.43
C LEU A 118 -24.82 -0.36 6.31
N PHE A 119 -24.03 -1.03 7.17
CA PHE A 119 -24.40 -2.20 7.95
C PHE A 119 -24.47 -1.97 9.47
N SER A 120 -24.37 -0.72 9.94
CA SER A 120 -24.63 -0.42 11.36
C SER A 120 -26.08 -0.80 11.74
N GLN A 121 -26.38 -0.83 13.03
CA GLN A 121 -27.74 -1.13 13.50
C GLN A 121 -28.81 -0.21 12.88
N LYS A 122 -28.43 1.05 12.62
CA LYS A 122 -29.23 2.07 11.96
C LYS A 122 -28.82 2.28 10.49
N GLY A 123 -27.99 1.42 9.91
CA GLY A 123 -27.54 1.50 8.53
C GLY A 123 -28.64 1.18 7.53
N THR A 124 -28.54 1.74 6.33
CA THR A 124 -29.60 1.66 5.31
C THR A 124 -29.96 0.21 4.95
N ILE A 125 -29.00 -0.70 4.84
CA ILE A 125 -29.28 -2.11 4.53
C ILE A 125 -29.98 -2.78 5.70
N ASN A 126 -29.52 -2.61 6.92
CA ASN A 126 -30.13 -3.23 8.10
C ASN A 126 -31.51 -2.70 8.39
N GLN A 127 -31.79 -1.42 8.10
CA GLN A 127 -33.16 -0.88 8.15
C GLN A 127 -34.07 -1.55 7.11
N THR A 128 -33.57 -1.71 5.87
CA THR A 128 -34.33 -2.37 4.80
C THR A 128 -34.58 -3.84 5.11
N LEU A 129 -33.57 -4.58 5.56
CA LEU A 129 -33.72 -5.99 5.96
C LEU A 129 -34.72 -6.14 7.11
N SER A 130 -34.67 -5.28 8.12
CA SER A 130 -35.65 -5.27 9.21
C SER A 130 -37.05 -4.97 8.74
N ALA A 131 -37.23 -4.04 7.81
CA ALA A 131 -38.53 -3.74 7.22
C ALA A 131 -39.12 -4.92 6.40
N MET A 132 -38.24 -5.78 5.85
CA MET A 132 -38.62 -7.00 5.14
C MET A 132 -38.79 -8.22 6.06
N GLY A 133 -38.64 -8.05 7.38
CA GLY A 133 -38.72 -9.15 8.35
C GLY A 133 -37.50 -10.07 8.35
N LEU A 134 -36.41 -9.65 7.71
CA LEU A 134 -35.14 -10.41 7.64
C LEU A 134 -34.22 -10.01 8.81
N GLY A 135 -33.34 -10.93 9.20
CA GLY A 135 -32.34 -10.68 10.24
C GLY A 135 -31.30 -9.60 9.83
N LYS A 136 -30.79 -8.86 10.83
CA LYS A 136 -29.77 -7.86 10.60
C LYS A 136 -28.39 -8.51 10.36
N ILE A 137 -27.60 -7.93 9.47
CA ILE A 137 -26.22 -8.32 9.21
C ILE A 137 -25.31 -7.53 10.15
N ASN A 138 -24.49 -8.24 10.94
CA ASN A 138 -23.53 -7.61 11.85
C ASN A 138 -22.13 -7.57 11.22
N VAL A 139 -21.73 -6.41 10.73
CA VAL A 139 -20.36 -6.17 10.21
C VAL A 139 -19.33 -6.01 11.33
N TYR A 140 -19.78 -5.71 12.55
CA TYR A 140 -18.93 -5.62 13.73
C TYR A 140 -18.67 -7.00 14.33
N SER A 141 -18.07 -7.86 13.52
CA SER A 141 -17.78 -9.27 13.83
C SER A 141 -16.48 -9.69 13.15
N ILE A 142 -15.92 -10.82 13.57
CA ILE A 142 -14.73 -11.39 12.90
C ILE A 142 -14.99 -11.61 11.40
N ALA A 143 -16.16 -12.12 11.04
CA ALA A 143 -16.57 -12.31 9.65
C ALA A 143 -16.65 -10.98 8.88
N GLY A 144 -17.17 -9.92 9.50
CA GLY A 144 -17.20 -8.58 8.89
C GLY A 144 -15.80 -8.01 8.68
N ILE A 145 -14.91 -8.16 9.65
CA ILE A 145 -13.50 -7.73 9.52
C ILE A 145 -12.83 -8.50 8.38
N ILE A 146 -13.02 -9.82 8.29
CA ILE A 146 -12.50 -10.68 7.21
C ILE A 146 -13.00 -10.21 5.84
N LEU A 147 -14.29 -9.93 5.71
CA LEU A 147 -14.90 -9.48 4.45
C LEU A 147 -14.33 -8.13 4.00
N VAL A 148 -14.38 -7.12 4.86
CA VAL A 148 -13.91 -5.77 4.52
C VAL A 148 -12.42 -5.78 4.19
N LEU A 149 -11.61 -6.44 5.01
CA LEU A 149 -10.17 -6.53 4.81
C LEU A 149 -9.83 -7.37 3.55
N GLY A 150 -10.60 -8.44 3.29
CA GLY A 150 -10.49 -9.25 2.10
C GLY A 150 -10.71 -8.41 0.83
N PHE A 151 -11.76 -7.60 0.79
CA PHE A 151 -12.03 -6.71 -0.35
C PHE A 151 -10.97 -5.60 -0.50
N CYS A 152 -10.47 -5.04 0.61
CA CYS A 152 -9.35 -4.08 0.56
C CYS A 152 -8.08 -4.66 -0.06
N ASN A 153 -7.84 -5.96 0.10
CA ASN A 153 -6.62 -6.64 -0.35
C ASN A 153 -6.74 -7.29 -1.75
N VAL A 154 -7.95 -7.35 -2.36
CA VAL A 154 -8.17 -7.86 -3.73
C VAL A 154 -7.21 -7.24 -4.75
N PRO A 155 -6.97 -5.90 -4.77
CA PRO A 155 -6.07 -5.28 -5.72
C PRO A 155 -4.63 -5.81 -5.67
N ILE A 156 -4.13 -6.19 -4.49
CA ILE A 156 -2.76 -6.69 -4.30
C ILE A 156 -2.57 -7.99 -5.07
N VAL A 157 -3.48 -8.94 -4.89
CA VAL A 157 -3.43 -10.21 -5.62
C VAL A 157 -3.68 -10.00 -7.11
N TYR A 158 -4.70 -9.20 -7.45
CA TYR A 158 -5.04 -8.88 -8.84
C TYR A 158 -3.83 -8.35 -9.62
N MET A 159 -3.11 -7.36 -9.10
CA MET A 159 -1.94 -6.77 -9.78
C MET A 159 -0.83 -7.80 -10.03
N ASN A 160 -0.52 -8.63 -9.04
CA ASN A 160 0.49 -9.67 -9.20
C ASN A 160 0.10 -10.69 -10.27
N VAL A 161 -1.15 -11.16 -10.23
CA VAL A 161 -1.63 -12.20 -11.13
C VAL A 161 -1.80 -11.70 -12.56
N ILE A 162 -2.36 -10.50 -12.76
CA ILE A 162 -2.60 -9.96 -14.11
C ILE A 162 -1.29 -9.71 -14.87
N HIS A 163 -0.25 -9.23 -14.19
CA HIS A 163 1.08 -9.06 -14.79
C HIS A 163 1.68 -10.40 -15.23
N MET A 164 1.53 -11.44 -14.41
CA MET A 164 2.01 -12.78 -14.78
C MET A 164 1.23 -13.36 -15.95
N LEU A 165 -0.11 -13.27 -15.92
CA LEU A 165 -0.97 -13.80 -16.98
C LEU A 165 -0.64 -13.17 -18.35
N ARG A 166 -0.30 -11.88 -18.40
CA ARG A 166 0.09 -11.17 -19.63
C ARG A 166 1.46 -11.58 -20.15
N LYS A 167 2.30 -12.21 -19.33
CA LYS A 167 3.62 -12.70 -19.72
C LYS A 167 3.64 -14.16 -20.17
N ILE A 168 2.56 -14.92 -19.98
CA ILE A 168 2.46 -16.30 -20.43
C ILE A 168 2.27 -16.30 -21.96
N PRO A 169 3.18 -16.93 -22.74
CA PRO A 169 3.04 -16.99 -24.20
C PRO A 169 1.82 -17.79 -24.64
N THR A 170 1.08 -17.31 -25.64
CA THR A 170 -0.08 -18.00 -26.21
C THR A 170 0.29 -19.35 -26.85
N ASP A 171 1.53 -19.48 -27.35
CA ASP A 171 2.02 -20.69 -28.01
C ASP A 171 1.93 -21.94 -27.12
N MET A 172 2.08 -21.78 -25.81
CA MET A 172 1.92 -22.88 -24.85
C MET A 172 0.50 -23.44 -24.83
N GLU A 173 -0.51 -22.56 -24.97
CA GLU A 173 -1.91 -22.98 -25.06
C GLU A 173 -2.21 -23.64 -26.39
N TRP A 174 -1.65 -23.11 -27.48
CA TRP A 174 -1.78 -23.74 -28.80
C TRP A 174 -1.16 -25.13 -28.82
N ALA A 175 0.04 -25.29 -28.25
CA ALA A 175 0.68 -26.60 -28.11
C ALA A 175 -0.19 -27.60 -27.30
N ALA A 176 -0.81 -27.15 -26.21
CA ALA A 176 -1.73 -28.01 -25.47
C ALA A 176 -2.98 -28.38 -26.28
N ARG A 177 -3.53 -27.44 -27.03
CA ARG A 177 -4.71 -27.67 -27.85
C ARG A 177 -4.44 -28.62 -29.01
N THR A 178 -3.25 -28.56 -29.61
CA THR A 178 -2.83 -29.55 -30.63
C THR A 178 -2.68 -30.96 -30.03
N CYS A 179 -2.35 -31.07 -28.73
CA CYS A 179 -2.36 -32.33 -27.99
C CYS A 179 -3.77 -32.78 -27.51
N GLY A 180 -4.85 -32.13 -27.99
CA GLY A 180 -6.23 -32.52 -27.70
C GLY A 180 -6.85 -31.92 -26.44
N TYR A 181 -6.16 -31.01 -25.74
CA TYR A 181 -6.77 -30.33 -24.58
C TYR A 181 -7.81 -29.28 -25.02
N GLY A 182 -8.97 -29.28 -24.37
CA GLY A 182 -9.95 -28.21 -24.51
C GLY A 182 -9.48 -26.91 -23.86
N ILE A 183 -10.13 -25.76 -24.22
CA ILE A 183 -9.78 -24.42 -23.68
C ILE A 183 -9.76 -24.42 -22.14
N GLY A 184 -10.75 -25.00 -21.46
CA GLY A 184 -10.81 -25.06 -20.01
C GLY A 184 -9.67 -25.88 -19.40
N GLN A 185 -9.29 -26.99 -20.04
CA GLN A 185 -8.18 -27.82 -19.58
C GLN A 185 -6.84 -27.10 -19.77
N ALA A 186 -6.63 -26.40 -20.89
CA ALA A 186 -5.44 -25.58 -21.09
C ALA A 186 -5.34 -24.45 -20.04
N MET A 187 -6.47 -23.80 -19.73
CA MET A 187 -6.51 -22.78 -18.66
C MET A 187 -6.12 -23.34 -17.29
N LEU A 188 -6.65 -24.49 -16.90
CA LEU A 188 -6.38 -25.09 -15.59
C LEU A 188 -4.99 -25.72 -15.49
N LYS A 189 -4.56 -26.45 -16.53
CA LYS A 189 -3.30 -27.23 -16.49
C LYS A 189 -2.05 -26.42 -16.88
N ILE A 190 -2.21 -25.33 -17.63
CA ILE A 190 -1.09 -24.50 -18.10
C ILE A 190 -1.14 -23.14 -17.44
N ASN A 191 -2.18 -22.33 -17.74
CA ASN A 191 -2.20 -20.94 -17.32
C ASN A 191 -2.31 -20.78 -15.80
N LEU A 192 -3.18 -21.57 -15.15
CA LEU A 192 -3.32 -21.50 -13.69
C LEU A 192 -2.04 -22.00 -13.00
N VAL A 193 -1.42 -23.08 -13.50
CA VAL A 193 -0.18 -23.61 -12.94
C VAL A 193 0.96 -22.61 -13.09
N GLN A 194 1.06 -21.93 -14.23
CA GLN A 194 2.07 -20.90 -14.46
C GLN A 194 1.78 -19.61 -13.67
N ALA A 195 0.50 -19.29 -13.43
CA ALA A 195 0.12 -18.16 -12.61
C ALA A 195 0.25 -18.45 -11.10
N MET A 196 0.37 -19.72 -10.69
CA MET A 196 0.40 -20.12 -9.28
C MET A 196 1.47 -19.40 -8.45
N PRO A 197 2.72 -19.22 -8.91
CA PRO A 197 3.71 -18.44 -8.17
C PRO A 197 3.28 -17.00 -7.92
N ALA A 198 2.63 -16.34 -8.89
CA ALA A 198 2.12 -14.98 -8.74
C ALA A 198 0.90 -14.92 -7.81
N ILE A 199 0.03 -15.94 -7.85
CA ILE A 199 -1.10 -16.08 -6.92
C ILE A 199 -0.58 -16.25 -5.49
N ILE A 200 0.40 -17.12 -5.28
CA ILE A 200 0.99 -17.37 -3.97
C ILE A 200 1.70 -16.10 -3.46
N SER A 201 2.55 -15.47 -4.28
CA SER A 201 3.24 -14.23 -3.91
C SER A 201 2.25 -13.09 -3.60
N GLY A 202 1.25 -12.89 -4.45
CA GLY A 202 0.19 -11.91 -4.21
C GLY A 202 -0.62 -12.20 -2.94
N SER A 203 -0.88 -13.48 -2.65
CA SER A 203 -1.59 -13.91 -1.43
C SER A 203 -0.77 -13.65 -0.17
N ILE A 204 0.54 -13.90 -0.21
CA ILE A 204 1.42 -13.62 0.93
C ILE A 204 1.52 -12.12 1.17
N LEU A 205 1.62 -11.30 0.11
CA LEU A 205 1.57 -9.83 0.24
C LEU A 205 0.23 -9.36 0.82
N ALA A 206 -0.90 -9.96 0.43
CA ALA A 206 -2.21 -9.67 1.00
C ALA A 206 -2.30 -10.08 2.47
N PHE A 207 -1.69 -11.22 2.86
CA PHE A 207 -1.58 -11.67 4.24
C PHE A 207 -0.78 -10.69 5.10
N LEU A 208 0.36 -10.23 4.61
CA LEU A 208 1.17 -9.23 5.30
C LEU A 208 0.43 -7.89 5.42
N ALA A 209 -0.26 -7.45 4.36
CA ALA A 209 -1.10 -6.27 4.40
C ALA A 209 -2.26 -6.39 5.39
N ALA A 210 -2.82 -7.60 5.56
CA ALA A 210 -3.86 -7.87 6.54
C ALA A 210 -3.34 -7.79 7.98
N ILE A 211 -2.15 -8.33 8.26
CA ILE A 211 -1.50 -8.25 9.57
C ILE A 211 -1.10 -6.80 9.91
N ASP A 212 -0.61 -6.06 8.93
CA ASP A 212 -0.22 -4.66 9.08
C ASP A 212 -1.43 -3.72 9.31
N ASN A 213 -2.62 -4.12 8.89
CA ASN A 213 -3.79 -3.26 8.93
C ASN A 213 -4.32 -3.08 10.37
N PHE A 214 -4.08 -1.90 10.92
CA PHE A 214 -4.65 -1.47 12.19
C PHE A 214 -6.08 -0.96 12.01
N ALA A 215 -6.36 -0.25 10.90
CA ALA A 215 -7.57 0.54 10.73
C ALA A 215 -8.85 -0.31 10.76
N VAL A 216 -8.94 -1.37 9.94
CA VAL A 216 -10.17 -2.20 9.87
C VAL A 216 -10.50 -2.84 11.22
N PRO A 217 -9.56 -3.51 11.93
CA PRO A 217 -9.81 -4.00 13.28
C PRO A 217 -10.12 -2.90 14.30
N ALA A 218 -9.53 -1.71 14.17
CA ALA A 218 -9.78 -0.61 15.10
C ALA A 218 -11.21 -0.06 14.97
N PHE A 219 -11.71 0.10 13.75
CA PHE A 219 -13.05 0.62 13.52
C PHE A 219 -14.16 -0.40 13.80
N LEU A 220 -13.95 -1.68 13.50
CA LEU A 220 -14.98 -2.71 13.65
C LEU A 220 -14.81 -3.57 14.90
N GLY A 221 -13.57 -3.76 15.36
CA GLY A 221 -13.24 -4.70 16.45
C GLY A 221 -13.23 -4.09 17.84
N ILE A 222 -12.67 -2.86 18.02
CA ILE A 222 -12.55 -2.25 19.35
C ILE A 222 -13.92 -2.09 20.01
N SER A 223 -14.86 -1.47 19.31
CA SER A 223 -16.24 -1.26 19.81
C SER A 223 -17.01 -2.56 20.08
N SER A 224 -16.60 -3.66 19.46
CA SER A 224 -17.23 -4.98 19.58
C SER A 224 -16.51 -5.90 20.56
N GLY A 225 -15.43 -5.43 21.20
CA GLY A 225 -14.64 -6.22 22.14
C GLY A 225 -13.87 -7.39 21.49
N ILE A 226 -13.60 -7.33 20.17
CA ILE A 226 -12.86 -8.34 19.44
C ILE A 226 -11.36 -7.99 19.51
N PRO A 227 -10.55 -8.71 20.31
CA PRO A 227 -9.14 -8.43 20.40
C PRO A 227 -8.42 -8.94 19.14
N VAL A 228 -7.62 -8.06 18.52
CA VAL A 228 -6.67 -8.35 17.45
C VAL A 228 -5.32 -7.80 17.87
N LEU A 229 -4.20 -8.43 17.52
CA LEU A 229 -2.89 -8.01 18.03
C LEU A 229 -2.60 -6.53 17.77
N SER A 230 -2.91 -6.01 16.57
CA SER A 230 -2.68 -4.60 16.25
C SER A 230 -3.45 -3.63 17.16
N THR A 231 -4.71 -3.90 17.43
CA THR A 231 -5.54 -3.08 18.32
C THR A 231 -5.20 -3.32 19.78
N TYR A 232 -4.80 -4.52 20.16
CA TYR A 232 -4.42 -4.85 21.53
C TYR A 232 -3.09 -4.22 21.93
N ILE A 233 -2.11 -4.12 21.00
CA ILE A 233 -0.89 -3.33 21.19
C ILE A 233 -1.24 -1.87 21.46
N TYR A 234 -2.14 -1.30 20.66
CA TYR A 234 -2.64 0.07 20.86
C TYR A 234 -3.27 0.24 22.24
N GLU A 235 -4.22 -0.62 22.63
CA GLU A 235 -4.88 -0.56 23.93
C GLU A 235 -3.89 -0.68 25.10
N LYS A 236 -2.93 -1.62 25.05
CA LYS A 236 -1.90 -1.80 26.07
C LYS A 236 -0.97 -0.60 26.17
N SER A 237 -0.64 0.06 25.06
CA SER A 237 0.28 1.22 25.07
C SER A 237 -0.36 2.50 25.60
N ILE A 238 -1.69 2.65 25.53
CA ILE A 238 -2.41 3.79 26.11
C ILE A 238 -2.94 3.49 27.54
N SER A 239 -2.86 2.24 28.00
CA SER A 239 -3.32 1.85 29.33
C SER A 239 -2.33 2.29 30.41
N PHE A 240 -2.87 2.70 31.56
CA PHE A 240 -2.06 3.05 32.71
C PHE A 240 -1.67 1.78 33.49
N GLY A 241 -0.35 1.58 33.70
CA GLY A 241 0.17 0.46 34.47
C GLY A 241 1.69 0.39 34.43
N PRO A 242 2.36 -0.12 35.48
CA PRO A 242 3.82 -0.08 35.58
C PRO A 242 4.53 -0.83 34.45
N ASN A 243 3.91 -1.90 33.89
CA ASN A 243 4.50 -2.75 32.85
C ASN A 243 3.81 -2.64 31.50
N SER A 244 2.86 -1.70 31.32
CA SER A 244 2.05 -1.58 30.09
C SER A 244 2.91 -1.48 28.81
N PHE A 245 3.96 -0.68 28.84
CA PHE A 245 4.86 -0.51 27.70
C PHE A 245 5.67 -1.77 27.38
N SER A 246 6.21 -2.47 28.39
CA SER A 246 6.94 -3.73 28.18
C SER A 246 6.03 -4.83 27.62
N LEU A 247 4.79 -4.91 28.09
CA LEU A 247 3.79 -5.85 27.59
C LEU A 247 3.37 -5.50 26.14
N ALA A 248 3.19 -4.21 25.83
CA ALA A 248 2.92 -3.77 24.46
C ALA A 248 4.11 -4.09 23.53
N ALA A 249 5.36 -3.92 23.99
CA ALA A 249 6.56 -4.32 23.26
C ALA A 249 6.59 -5.83 23.01
N THR A 250 6.24 -6.64 24.00
CA THR A 250 6.18 -8.10 23.87
C THR A 250 5.14 -8.55 22.84
N LEU A 251 3.92 -7.98 22.87
CA LEU A 251 2.89 -8.20 21.84
C LEU A 251 3.36 -7.79 20.45
N SER A 252 4.11 -6.69 20.36
CA SER A 252 4.67 -6.19 19.10
C SER A 252 5.72 -7.14 18.52
N VAL A 253 6.56 -7.75 19.35
CA VAL A 253 7.50 -8.79 18.89
C VAL A 253 6.74 -10.02 18.42
N ILE A 254 5.71 -10.47 19.13
CA ILE A 254 4.86 -11.60 18.69
C ILE A 254 4.25 -11.32 17.30
N LEU A 255 3.66 -10.12 17.12
CA LEU A 255 3.10 -9.73 15.83
C LEU A 255 4.17 -9.68 14.72
N SER A 256 5.37 -9.18 15.03
CA SER A 256 6.49 -9.13 14.10
C SER A 256 6.98 -10.53 13.70
N VAL A 257 7.02 -11.47 14.62
CA VAL A 257 7.38 -12.87 14.33
C VAL A 257 6.40 -13.49 13.35
N ILE A 258 5.09 -13.25 13.52
CA ILE A 258 4.05 -13.73 12.60
C ILE A 258 4.26 -13.11 11.20
N ALA A 259 4.53 -11.81 11.12
CA ALA A 259 4.79 -11.11 9.86
C ALA A 259 6.06 -11.64 9.16
N VAL A 260 7.16 -11.80 9.91
CA VAL A 260 8.43 -12.34 9.38
C VAL A 260 8.25 -13.77 8.91
N ALA A 261 7.52 -14.61 9.62
CA ALA A 261 7.20 -15.97 9.16
C ALA A 261 6.47 -15.93 7.79
N GLY A 262 5.53 -15.01 7.59
CA GLY A 262 4.89 -14.78 6.29
C GLY A 262 5.89 -14.41 5.19
N THR A 263 6.83 -13.50 5.45
CA THR A 263 7.85 -13.11 4.47
C THR A 263 8.84 -14.23 4.13
N LEU A 264 9.17 -15.09 5.08
CA LEU A 264 10.01 -16.26 4.83
C LEU A 264 9.31 -17.24 3.87
N VAL A 265 8.01 -17.46 4.04
CA VAL A 265 7.20 -18.27 3.13
C VAL A 265 7.22 -17.69 1.72
N GLU A 266 7.09 -16.35 1.56
CA GLU A 266 7.23 -15.67 0.27
C GLU A 266 8.58 -15.96 -0.40
N GLY A 267 9.67 -15.86 0.36
CA GLY A 267 11.02 -16.11 -0.14
C GLY A 267 11.25 -17.53 -0.67
N ILE A 268 10.54 -18.52 -0.13
CA ILE A 268 10.60 -19.92 -0.58
C ILE A 268 9.84 -20.13 -1.90
N PHE A 269 8.64 -19.58 -2.00
CA PHE A 269 7.74 -19.81 -3.15
C PHE A 269 7.98 -18.82 -4.31
N GLY A 270 8.41 -17.60 -4.04
CA GLY A 270 8.64 -16.55 -5.06
C GLY A 270 9.83 -16.83 -5.99
N LYS A 271 10.82 -17.61 -5.54
CA LYS A 271 12.02 -17.93 -6.35
C LYS A 271 11.78 -18.91 -7.50
N LYS A 272 10.67 -19.63 -7.54
CA LYS A 272 10.39 -20.67 -8.57
C LYS A 272 9.81 -20.11 -9.88
N SER A 273 9.56 -18.83 -10.00
CA SER A 273 8.81 -18.22 -11.12
C SER A 273 9.64 -17.82 -12.36
N SER A 274 10.96 -17.97 -12.39
CA SER A 274 11.81 -17.28 -13.38
C SER A 274 12.08 -18.02 -14.71
N GLY A 275 11.30 -19.06 -15.05
CA GLY A 275 11.71 -19.98 -16.14
C GLY A 275 11.13 -19.73 -17.53
N MET A 276 9.98 -19.08 -17.71
CA MET A 276 9.27 -19.02 -19.00
C MET A 276 8.47 -17.74 -19.25
N GLU A 277 8.94 -16.60 -18.75
CA GLU A 277 8.26 -15.32 -18.98
C GLU A 277 8.63 -14.74 -20.36
N SER A 278 7.63 -14.38 -21.16
CA SER A 278 7.84 -13.58 -22.38
C SER A 278 8.30 -12.17 -22.02
N ILE A 279 9.25 -11.64 -22.80
CA ILE A 279 9.71 -10.24 -22.67
C ILE A 279 8.58 -9.25 -23.05
N LYS A 280 7.68 -9.65 -23.96
CA LYS A 280 6.55 -8.83 -24.37
C LYS A 280 5.26 -9.31 -23.73
N GLU A 281 4.48 -8.36 -23.20
CA GLU A 281 3.15 -8.66 -22.68
C GLU A 281 2.19 -9.04 -23.83
N ASP A 282 1.42 -10.11 -23.63
CA ASP A 282 0.41 -10.60 -24.55
C ASP A 282 -1.00 -10.21 -24.07
N TYR A 283 -1.69 -9.42 -24.88
CA TYR A 283 -3.06 -8.95 -24.64
C TYR A 283 -4.10 -9.70 -25.47
N SER A 284 -3.74 -10.81 -26.10
CA SER A 284 -4.64 -11.60 -26.95
C SER A 284 -5.81 -12.18 -26.17
N VAL A 285 -6.97 -12.28 -26.82
CA VAL A 285 -8.14 -12.92 -26.24
C VAL A 285 -7.99 -14.44 -26.35
N ARG A 286 -7.97 -15.13 -25.21
CA ARG A 286 -7.78 -16.58 -25.12
C ARG A 286 -9.08 -17.35 -24.94
N ILE A 287 -10.08 -16.71 -24.31
CA ILE A 287 -11.40 -17.27 -24.06
C ILE A 287 -12.44 -16.39 -24.78
N PRO A 288 -12.75 -16.68 -26.06
CA PRO A 288 -13.79 -15.96 -26.78
C PRO A 288 -15.16 -16.37 -26.26
N LEU A 289 -15.87 -15.43 -25.62
CA LEU A 289 -17.23 -15.63 -25.14
C LEU A 289 -18.25 -15.18 -26.20
N SER A 290 -19.33 -15.92 -26.37
CA SER A 290 -20.48 -15.48 -27.18
C SER A 290 -21.06 -14.18 -26.62
N SER A 291 -21.74 -13.41 -27.46
CA SER A 291 -22.25 -12.07 -27.11
C SER A 291 -23.12 -12.08 -25.84
N GLY A 292 -23.97 -13.09 -25.66
CA GLY A 292 -24.80 -13.25 -24.47
C GLY A 292 -23.96 -13.52 -23.20
N LYS A 293 -23.13 -14.58 -23.24
CA LYS A 293 -22.25 -14.95 -22.11
C LYS A 293 -21.31 -13.81 -21.71
N ARG A 294 -20.76 -13.11 -22.71
CA ARG A 294 -19.90 -11.93 -22.48
C ARG A 294 -20.64 -10.82 -21.74
N LYS A 295 -21.87 -10.47 -22.16
CA LYS A 295 -22.69 -9.45 -21.49
C LYS A 295 -23.00 -9.84 -20.05
N VAL A 296 -23.45 -11.07 -19.81
CA VAL A 296 -23.76 -11.58 -18.47
C VAL A 296 -22.54 -11.51 -17.56
N LEU A 297 -21.38 -12.02 -18.01
CA LEU A 297 -20.13 -11.96 -17.23
C LEU A 297 -19.72 -10.51 -16.96
N GLN A 298 -19.70 -9.67 -17.98
CA GLN A 298 -19.27 -8.27 -17.84
C GLN A 298 -20.15 -7.48 -16.86
N TYR A 299 -21.48 -7.53 -17.05
CA TYR A 299 -22.40 -6.79 -16.18
C TYR A 299 -22.48 -7.41 -14.78
N GLY A 300 -22.38 -8.74 -14.67
CA GLY A 300 -22.28 -9.41 -13.37
C GLY A 300 -21.07 -8.97 -12.57
N VAL A 301 -19.88 -8.91 -13.20
CA VAL A 301 -18.66 -8.42 -12.53
C VAL A 301 -18.77 -6.93 -12.19
N ILE A 302 -19.27 -6.09 -13.11
CA ILE A 302 -19.48 -4.66 -12.82
C ILE A 302 -20.43 -4.49 -11.64
N LEU A 303 -21.58 -5.18 -11.65
CA LEU A 303 -22.57 -5.11 -10.58
C LEU A 303 -21.97 -5.53 -9.24
N PHE A 304 -21.25 -6.67 -9.21
CA PHE A 304 -20.58 -7.15 -8.01
C PHE A 304 -19.56 -6.12 -7.47
N LEU A 305 -18.67 -5.59 -8.34
CA LEU A 305 -17.69 -4.58 -7.94
C LEU A 305 -18.35 -3.26 -7.49
N CYS A 306 -19.45 -2.86 -8.11
CA CYS A 306 -20.23 -1.71 -7.66
C CYS A 306 -20.84 -1.94 -6.28
N ILE A 307 -21.41 -3.12 -6.02
CA ILE A 307 -22.00 -3.45 -4.71
C ILE A 307 -20.94 -3.40 -3.61
N ILE A 308 -19.76 -3.96 -3.83
CA ILE A 308 -18.73 -4.00 -2.77
C ILE A 308 -17.95 -2.70 -2.60
N ASN A 309 -17.82 -1.87 -3.64
CA ASN A 309 -17.00 -0.66 -3.59
C ASN A 309 -17.83 0.64 -3.63
N ILE A 310 -18.77 0.75 -4.56
CA ILE A 310 -19.50 2.01 -4.80
C ILE A 310 -20.67 2.19 -3.84
N VAL A 311 -21.46 1.15 -3.59
CA VAL A 311 -22.62 1.24 -2.71
C VAL A 311 -22.24 1.65 -1.28
N PRO A 312 -21.20 1.07 -0.64
CA PRO A 312 -20.75 1.55 0.67
C PRO A 312 -20.29 3.01 0.64
N LEU A 313 -19.54 3.42 -0.39
CA LEU A 313 -19.11 4.81 -0.53
C LEU A 313 -20.28 5.78 -0.65
N ILE A 314 -21.31 5.44 -1.44
CA ILE A 314 -22.53 6.25 -1.54
C ILE A 314 -23.18 6.38 -0.17
N SER A 315 -23.26 5.30 0.62
CA SER A 315 -23.80 5.36 1.98
C SER A 315 -23.03 6.32 2.89
N MET A 316 -21.70 6.31 2.82
CA MET A 316 -20.85 7.26 3.54
C MET A 316 -21.09 8.70 3.05
N PHE A 317 -21.15 8.89 1.71
CA PHE A 317 -21.47 10.21 1.15
C PHE A 317 -22.82 10.73 1.63
N THR A 318 -23.86 9.89 1.63
CA THR A 318 -25.16 10.30 2.16
C THR A 318 -25.09 10.66 3.64
N SER A 319 -24.34 9.89 4.46
CA SER A 319 -24.14 10.20 5.88
C SER A 319 -23.45 11.55 6.10
N ALA A 320 -22.53 11.94 5.22
CA ALA A 320 -21.86 13.25 5.29
C ALA A 320 -22.80 14.43 5.13
N PHE A 321 -23.94 14.25 4.42
CA PHE A 321 -24.97 15.27 4.19
C PHE A 321 -26.20 15.10 5.07
N GLN A 322 -26.15 14.27 6.12
CA GLN A 322 -27.26 14.09 7.06
C GLN A 322 -27.10 14.95 8.32
N LYS A 323 -28.23 15.52 8.80
CA LYS A 323 -28.29 16.17 10.12
C LYS A 323 -28.09 15.16 11.25
N ASN A 324 -28.81 14.07 11.21
CA ASN A 324 -28.83 13.05 12.27
C ASN A 324 -28.43 11.69 11.71
N TYR A 325 -27.41 11.07 12.28
CA TYR A 325 -26.94 9.74 11.87
C TYR A 325 -28.01 8.66 12.10
N GLY A 326 -28.20 7.80 11.10
CA GLY A 326 -29.09 6.66 11.19
C GLY A 326 -30.57 6.96 11.10
N VAL A 327 -30.94 8.17 10.71
CA VAL A 327 -32.30 8.55 10.32
C VAL A 327 -32.46 8.33 8.81
N LYS A 328 -33.68 7.99 8.36
CA LYS A 328 -33.95 7.82 6.93
C LYS A 328 -33.67 9.14 6.19
N MET A 329 -32.92 9.07 5.08
CA MET A 329 -32.60 10.24 4.28
C MET A 329 -33.85 10.83 3.64
N THR A 330 -34.27 12.01 4.08
CA THR A 330 -35.33 12.85 3.54
C THR A 330 -34.79 14.21 3.22
N LEU A 331 -35.48 15.03 2.46
CA LEU A 331 -35.04 16.40 2.13
C LEU A 331 -34.80 17.25 3.39
N ASP A 332 -35.61 17.04 4.45
CA ASP A 332 -35.48 17.74 5.74
C ASP A 332 -34.22 17.36 6.53
N GLN A 333 -33.66 16.17 6.23
CA GLN A 333 -32.42 15.67 6.83
C GLN A 333 -31.17 16.09 6.06
N PHE A 334 -31.32 16.67 4.89
CA PHE A 334 -30.18 17.16 4.11
C PHE A 334 -29.55 18.40 4.76
N THR A 335 -28.25 18.40 4.93
CA THR A 335 -27.49 19.55 5.44
C THR A 335 -26.06 19.56 4.90
N THR A 336 -25.48 20.75 4.82
CA THR A 336 -24.04 20.96 4.59
C THR A 336 -23.31 21.39 5.86
N ASP A 337 -24.01 21.44 7.00
CA ASP A 337 -23.47 21.94 8.28
C ASP A 337 -22.28 21.10 8.77
N ASN A 338 -22.27 19.79 8.45
CA ASN A 338 -21.14 18.91 8.78
C ASN A 338 -19.84 19.41 8.11
N PHE A 339 -19.91 19.86 6.85
CA PHE A 339 -18.74 20.42 6.16
C PHE A 339 -18.35 21.80 6.73
N THR A 340 -19.34 22.64 7.03
CA THR A 340 -19.10 23.93 7.69
C THR A 340 -18.43 23.73 9.05
N ALA A 341 -18.93 22.79 9.86
CA ALA A 341 -18.34 22.44 11.15
C ALA A 341 -16.88 21.96 11.03
N ILE A 342 -16.57 21.14 10.02
CA ILE A 342 -15.20 20.68 9.76
C ILE A 342 -14.28 21.87 9.45
N PHE A 343 -14.66 22.75 8.53
CA PHE A 343 -13.82 23.86 8.11
C PHE A 343 -13.76 25.02 9.10
N GLN A 344 -14.67 25.08 10.07
CA GLN A 344 -14.62 26.03 11.18
C GLN A 344 -13.88 25.46 12.41
N ASN A 345 -13.69 24.16 12.49
CA ASN A 345 -12.99 23.53 13.60
C ASN A 345 -11.47 23.68 13.47
N LYS A 346 -10.87 24.47 14.36
CA LYS A 346 -9.42 24.73 14.37
C LYS A 346 -8.59 23.43 14.46
N GLY A 347 -9.03 22.46 15.26
CA GLY A 347 -8.34 21.18 15.40
C GLY A 347 -8.33 20.36 14.11
N VAL A 348 -9.39 20.44 13.29
CA VAL A 348 -9.47 19.82 11.96
C VAL A 348 -8.56 20.55 10.98
N LEU A 349 -8.55 21.87 10.96
CA LEU A 349 -7.66 22.65 10.10
C LEU A 349 -6.19 22.39 10.42
N ASP A 350 -5.84 22.32 11.70
CA ASP A 350 -4.49 21.95 12.14
C ASP A 350 -4.12 20.52 11.70
N ALA A 351 -5.05 19.57 11.79
CA ALA A 351 -4.83 18.19 11.31
C ALA A 351 -4.62 18.12 9.79
N ILE A 352 -5.38 18.89 9.01
CA ILE A 352 -5.19 19.00 7.55
C ILE A 352 -3.81 19.58 7.24
N ARG A 353 -3.43 20.67 7.90
CA ARG A 353 -2.11 21.29 7.75
C ARG A 353 -0.98 20.32 8.10
N ASN A 354 -1.09 19.63 9.23
CA ASN A 354 -0.10 18.66 9.68
C ASN A 354 0.06 17.52 8.68
N SER A 355 -1.06 16.94 8.20
CA SER A 355 -1.00 15.84 7.22
C SER A 355 -0.40 16.27 5.89
N LEU A 356 -0.74 17.46 5.38
CA LEU A 356 -0.14 18.00 4.17
C LEU A 356 1.36 18.26 4.35
N MET A 357 1.76 18.85 5.48
CA MET A 357 3.16 19.11 5.79
C MET A 357 3.95 17.82 5.92
N LEU A 358 3.41 16.80 6.60
CA LEU A 358 4.04 15.48 6.73
C LEU A 358 4.14 14.77 5.37
N ALA A 359 3.07 14.77 4.57
CA ALA A 359 3.07 14.13 3.26
C ALA A 359 4.06 14.80 2.29
N CYS A 360 4.01 16.13 2.15
CA CYS A 360 4.93 16.87 1.29
C CYS A 360 6.38 16.76 1.76
N GLY A 361 6.63 16.92 3.06
CA GLY A 361 7.98 16.79 3.65
C GLY A 361 8.55 15.39 3.47
N CYS A 362 7.76 14.36 3.75
CA CYS A 362 8.15 12.96 3.50
C CYS A 362 8.49 12.73 2.02
N CYS A 363 7.67 13.21 1.08
CA CYS A 363 7.93 13.09 -0.34
C CYS A 363 9.25 13.74 -0.75
N ILE A 364 9.51 14.97 -0.31
CA ILE A 364 10.75 15.70 -0.63
C ILE A 364 11.97 14.92 -0.12
N ILE A 365 11.93 14.47 1.14
CA ILE A 365 13.03 13.71 1.76
C ILE A 365 13.22 12.37 1.03
N CYS A 366 12.13 11.65 0.75
CA CYS A 366 12.17 10.37 0.05
C CYS A 366 12.69 10.51 -1.39
N ILE A 367 12.30 11.55 -2.14
CA ILE A 367 12.83 11.81 -3.49
C ILE A 367 14.35 11.97 -3.43
N VAL A 368 14.85 12.84 -2.56
CA VAL A 368 16.27 13.13 -2.49
C VAL A 368 17.07 11.92 -2.05
N ILE A 369 16.75 11.36 -0.88
CA ILE A 369 17.49 10.24 -0.29
C ILE A 369 17.25 8.95 -1.07
N GLY A 370 16.00 8.64 -1.40
CA GLY A 370 15.63 7.39 -2.07
C GLY A 370 16.18 7.30 -3.48
N THR A 371 16.17 8.41 -4.25
CA THR A 371 16.76 8.42 -5.60
C THR A 371 18.28 8.36 -5.55
N ALA A 372 18.93 9.00 -4.57
CA ALA A 372 20.39 8.91 -4.37
C ALA A 372 20.81 7.46 -4.02
N ILE A 373 20.08 6.79 -3.11
CA ILE A 373 20.31 5.38 -2.76
C ILE A 373 20.08 4.48 -3.99
N ALA A 374 19.02 4.69 -4.75
CA ALA A 374 18.71 3.94 -5.96
C ALA A 374 19.80 4.07 -7.02
N TYR A 375 20.32 5.28 -7.24
CA TYR A 375 21.43 5.54 -8.15
C TYR A 375 22.68 4.75 -7.73
N GLN A 376 23.07 4.86 -6.46
CA GLN A 376 24.22 4.13 -5.94
C GLN A 376 24.04 2.61 -6.07
N LYS A 377 22.83 2.10 -5.81
CA LYS A 377 22.54 0.67 -5.93
C LYS A 377 22.67 0.16 -7.37
N VAL A 378 22.15 0.91 -8.35
CA VAL A 378 22.08 0.48 -9.76
C VAL A 378 23.42 0.71 -10.47
N ARG A 379 24.10 1.84 -10.20
CA ARG A 379 25.36 2.20 -10.90
C ARG A 379 26.63 1.74 -10.16
N HIS A 380 26.57 1.69 -8.84
CA HIS A 380 27.72 1.35 -7.99
C HIS A 380 27.32 0.34 -6.90
N PRO A 381 26.94 -0.90 -7.28
CA PRO A 381 26.49 -1.90 -6.31
C PRO A 381 27.59 -2.24 -5.31
N GLY A 382 27.22 -2.36 -4.03
CA GLY A 382 28.15 -2.67 -2.95
C GLY A 382 27.43 -3.18 -1.71
N ARG A 383 28.20 -3.77 -0.78
CA ARG A 383 27.62 -4.38 0.44
C ARG A 383 26.91 -3.35 1.33
N MET A 384 27.50 -2.16 1.48
CA MET A 384 26.92 -1.10 2.33
C MET A 384 25.58 -0.58 1.79
N ILE A 385 25.50 -0.31 0.48
CA ILE A 385 24.25 0.16 -0.12
C ILE A 385 23.15 -0.91 -0.07
N THR A 386 23.53 -2.18 -0.19
CA THR A 386 22.61 -3.31 -0.01
C THR A 386 22.11 -3.42 1.43
N LEU A 387 22.96 -3.13 2.43
CA LEU A 387 22.55 -3.07 3.83
C LEU A 387 21.56 -1.93 4.09
N VAL A 388 21.82 -0.74 3.53
CA VAL A 388 20.90 0.40 3.63
C VAL A 388 19.52 0.05 3.05
N GLU A 389 19.46 -0.56 1.87
CA GLU A 389 18.20 -0.98 1.26
C GLU A 389 17.50 -2.05 2.10
N LYS A 390 18.23 -3.05 2.60
CA LYS A 390 17.66 -4.10 3.47
C LYS A 390 17.12 -3.49 4.77
N SER A 391 17.81 -2.52 5.35
CA SER A 391 17.34 -1.80 6.56
C SER A 391 16.03 -1.06 6.28
N ALA A 392 15.94 -0.33 5.17
CA ALA A 392 14.71 0.34 4.75
C ALA A 392 13.59 -0.66 4.40
N SER A 393 13.93 -1.82 3.83
CA SER A 393 12.96 -2.89 3.56
C SER A 393 12.42 -3.51 4.85
N LEU A 394 13.25 -3.65 5.88
CA LEU A 394 12.87 -4.21 7.17
C LEU A 394 11.83 -3.33 7.87
N THR A 395 12.03 -2.01 7.91
CA THR A 395 11.06 -1.09 8.52
C THR A 395 9.70 -1.07 7.82
N TYR A 396 9.67 -1.33 6.52
CA TYR A 396 8.43 -1.47 5.77
C TYR A 396 7.74 -2.83 5.98
N ALA A 397 8.53 -3.89 6.19
CA ALA A 397 8.01 -5.24 6.45
C ALA A 397 7.42 -5.40 7.86
N ILE A 398 7.87 -4.59 8.82
CA ILE A 398 7.35 -4.59 10.18
C ILE A 398 6.00 -3.87 10.20
N PRO A 399 4.97 -4.42 10.91
CA PRO A 399 3.68 -3.75 11.04
C PRO A 399 3.79 -2.32 11.56
N GLY A 400 2.99 -1.39 11.01
CA GLY A 400 3.06 0.04 11.32
C GLY A 400 2.89 0.35 12.80
N ILE A 401 2.03 -0.39 13.49
CA ILE A 401 1.82 -0.22 14.94
C ILE A 401 3.07 -0.58 15.74
N VAL A 402 3.82 -1.59 15.29
CA VAL A 402 5.09 -2.00 15.89
C VAL A 402 6.18 -0.96 15.64
N LEU A 403 6.25 -0.45 14.41
CA LEU A 403 7.17 0.64 14.06
C LEU A 403 6.88 1.89 14.90
N ALA A 404 5.60 2.26 15.06
CA ALA A 404 5.22 3.40 15.88
C ALA A 404 5.70 3.25 17.34
N LEU A 405 5.45 2.09 17.95
CA LEU A 405 5.89 1.82 19.32
C LEU A 405 7.43 1.80 19.44
N SER A 406 8.13 1.25 18.43
CA SER A 406 9.59 1.27 18.40
C SER A 406 10.15 2.70 18.35
N MET A 407 9.49 3.59 17.60
CA MET A 407 9.85 5.01 17.55
C MET A 407 9.62 5.70 18.90
N ILE A 408 8.53 5.39 19.60
CA ILE A 408 8.29 5.92 20.97
C ILE A 408 9.46 5.55 21.87
N PHE A 409 9.81 4.27 21.96
CA PHE A 409 10.89 3.83 22.86
C PHE A 409 12.26 4.40 22.51
N HIS A 410 12.51 4.65 21.23
CA HIS A 410 13.79 5.18 20.79
C HIS A 410 13.90 6.69 21.02
N TRP A 411 12.83 7.44 20.79
CA TRP A 411 12.85 8.90 20.77
C TRP A 411 12.22 9.57 22.00
N ILE A 412 11.69 8.81 22.98
CA ILE A 412 11.15 9.35 24.22
C ILE A 412 12.27 9.89 25.12
N GLU A 413 13.42 9.23 25.14
CA GLU A 413 14.60 9.71 25.84
C GLU A 413 15.36 10.66 24.92
N PRO A 414 15.80 11.81 25.43
CA PRO A 414 16.62 12.73 24.65
C PRO A 414 17.93 12.06 24.25
N LEU A 415 18.32 12.22 22.99
CA LEU A 415 19.67 11.88 22.55
C LEU A 415 20.69 12.70 23.35
N PRO A 416 21.92 12.16 23.60
CA PRO A 416 22.96 12.94 24.21
C PRO A 416 23.16 14.29 23.51
N GLY A 417 22.98 15.39 24.24
CA GLY A 417 23.07 16.75 23.70
C GLY A 417 21.80 17.34 23.09
N ILE A 418 20.70 16.58 22.93
CA ILE A 418 19.41 17.08 22.40
C ILE A 418 18.37 17.02 23.51
N ARG A 419 17.99 18.18 24.06
CA ARG A 419 16.90 18.33 25.05
C ARG A 419 15.98 19.45 24.58
N PRO A 420 14.64 19.30 24.65
CA PRO A 420 13.87 18.10 25.05
C PRO A 420 13.90 17.01 23.96
N GLY A 421 13.44 15.79 24.30
CA GLY A 421 13.22 14.71 23.33
C GLY A 421 12.21 15.10 22.25
N ILE A 422 12.24 14.42 21.10
CA ILE A 422 11.35 14.73 19.94
C ILE A 422 9.99 14.04 20.02
N TYR A 423 9.72 13.22 21.03
CA TYR A 423 8.43 12.58 21.24
C TYR A 423 7.31 13.62 21.39
N GLY A 424 6.16 13.36 20.79
CA GLY A 424 5.01 14.27 20.79
C GLY A 424 5.13 15.45 19.82
N THR A 425 6.23 15.59 19.08
CA THR A 425 6.43 16.64 18.08
C THR A 425 6.12 16.14 16.66
N ILE A 426 5.96 17.07 15.70
CA ILE A 426 5.81 16.74 14.29
C ILE A 426 7.06 16.02 13.72
N SER A 427 8.22 16.22 14.34
CA SER A 427 9.49 15.65 13.90
C SER A 427 9.54 14.13 14.03
N ILE A 428 8.99 13.55 15.12
CA ILE A 428 8.94 12.09 15.26
C ILE A 428 8.03 11.46 14.21
N LEU A 429 6.90 12.11 13.90
CA LEU A 429 6.00 11.68 12.82
C LEU A 429 6.72 11.73 11.47
N MET A 430 7.46 12.80 11.19
CA MET A 430 8.23 12.94 9.96
C MET A 430 9.27 11.83 9.82
N ILE A 431 10.05 11.55 10.87
CA ILE A 431 11.04 10.47 10.87
C ILE A 431 10.36 9.12 10.66
N ALA A 432 9.25 8.85 11.36
CA ALA A 432 8.51 7.60 11.22
C ALA A 432 7.95 7.42 9.80
N TYR A 433 7.41 8.48 9.18
CA TYR A 433 6.90 8.43 7.81
C TYR A 433 8.02 8.18 6.79
N VAL A 434 9.15 8.89 6.93
CA VAL A 434 10.31 8.68 6.06
C VAL A 434 10.85 7.26 6.21
N THR A 435 11.03 6.77 7.43
CA THR A 435 11.51 5.39 7.67
C THR A 435 10.55 4.34 7.11
N ARG A 436 9.24 4.59 7.16
CA ARG A 436 8.22 3.71 6.60
C ARG A 436 8.23 3.67 5.08
N TYR A 437 8.29 4.84 4.43
CA TYR A 437 8.00 4.96 3.00
C TYR A 437 9.24 5.07 2.10
N LEU A 438 10.44 5.28 2.64
CA LEU A 438 11.66 5.46 1.86
C LEU A 438 11.93 4.31 0.89
N ILE A 439 11.65 3.06 1.29
CA ILE A 439 11.87 1.88 0.44
C ILE A 439 11.03 1.91 -0.85
N LEU A 440 9.82 2.48 -0.81
CA LEU A 440 8.97 2.62 -2.00
C LEU A 440 9.65 3.52 -3.03
N GLN A 441 10.25 4.63 -2.57
CA GLN A 441 11.00 5.52 -3.45
C GLN A 441 12.29 4.87 -3.98
N ILE A 442 13.03 4.16 -3.13
CA ILE A 442 14.24 3.44 -3.55
C ILE A 442 13.90 2.44 -4.67
N LYS A 443 12.87 1.61 -4.48
CA LYS A 443 12.46 0.62 -5.49
C LYS A 443 11.94 1.29 -6.77
N GLY A 444 11.07 2.30 -6.66
CA GLY A 444 10.54 3.04 -7.81
C GLY A 444 11.63 3.74 -8.60
N SER A 445 12.55 4.44 -7.92
CA SER A 445 13.68 5.10 -8.57
C SER A 445 14.68 4.10 -9.17
N ALA A 446 14.94 2.96 -8.51
CA ALA A 446 15.81 1.92 -9.05
C ALA A 446 15.25 1.31 -10.33
N THR A 447 13.95 1.02 -10.37
CA THR A 447 13.28 0.54 -11.59
C THR A 447 13.38 1.55 -12.72
N ALA A 448 13.19 2.83 -12.42
CA ALA A 448 13.36 3.92 -13.40
C ALA A 448 14.81 4.01 -13.91
N MET A 449 15.80 3.87 -13.01
CA MET A 449 17.23 3.88 -13.39
C MET A 449 17.61 2.70 -14.29
N LEU A 450 17.06 1.52 -14.07
CA LEU A 450 17.32 0.33 -14.88
C LEU A 450 16.84 0.49 -16.33
N SER A 451 15.86 1.35 -16.59
CA SER A 451 15.40 1.65 -17.95
C SER A 451 16.33 2.60 -18.73
N ILE A 452 17.29 3.26 -18.04
CA ILE A 452 18.24 4.19 -18.65
C ILE A 452 19.58 3.48 -18.85
N HIS A 453 20.00 3.39 -20.14
CA HIS A 453 21.26 2.71 -20.48
C HIS A 453 22.46 3.50 -19.93
N PRO A 454 23.45 2.86 -19.27
CA PRO A 454 24.63 3.51 -18.71
C PRO A 454 25.46 4.31 -19.71
N ALA A 455 25.49 3.88 -20.97
CA ALA A 455 26.22 4.55 -22.05
C ALA A 455 25.84 6.04 -22.24
N LEU A 456 24.64 6.46 -21.84
CA LEU A 456 24.26 7.88 -21.88
C LEU A 456 25.10 8.73 -20.90
N GLU A 457 25.38 8.18 -19.72
CA GLU A 457 26.21 8.83 -18.70
C GLU A 457 27.68 8.81 -19.10
N GLU A 458 28.15 7.68 -19.68
CA GLU A 458 29.52 7.51 -20.19
C GLU A 458 29.82 8.45 -21.36
N ALA A 459 28.91 8.56 -22.33
CA ALA A 459 29.04 9.49 -23.45
C ALA A 459 29.08 10.96 -23.00
N ALA A 460 28.29 11.32 -22.00
CA ALA A 460 28.31 12.66 -21.43
C ALA A 460 29.62 12.95 -20.69
N ALA A 461 30.13 11.96 -19.95
CA ALA A 461 31.43 12.06 -19.28
C ALA A 461 32.57 12.16 -20.28
N ALA A 462 32.56 11.37 -21.36
CA ALA A 462 33.53 11.44 -22.46
C ALA A 462 33.52 12.81 -23.18
N SER A 463 32.34 13.46 -23.20
CA SER A 463 32.20 14.85 -23.72
C SER A 463 32.62 15.93 -22.72
N GLY A 464 33.29 15.57 -21.61
CA GLY A 464 33.81 16.51 -20.60
C GLY A 464 32.76 17.15 -19.71
N ARG A 465 31.55 16.60 -19.65
CA ARG A 465 30.48 17.13 -18.79
C ARG A 465 30.70 16.77 -17.33
N SER A 466 30.46 17.74 -16.44
CA SER A 466 30.51 17.50 -15.01
C SER A 466 29.33 16.61 -14.54
N VAL A 467 29.49 15.91 -13.42
CA VAL A 467 28.45 15.07 -12.81
C VAL A 467 27.14 15.84 -12.59
N PHE A 468 27.21 17.08 -12.13
CA PHE A 468 26.05 17.95 -11.94
C PHE A 468 25.32 18.25 -13.26
N SER A 469 26.08 18.43 -14.35
CA SER A 469 25.50 18.63 -15.68
C SER A 469 24.82 17.37 -16.21
N VAL A 470 25.38 16.18 -15.96
CA VAL A 470 24.77 14.89 -16.31
C VAL A 470 23.46 14.70 -15.54
N TRP A 471 23.46 14.95 -14.23
CA TRP A 471 22.25 14.89 -13.42
C TRP A 471 21.19 15.89 -13.90
N GLY A 472 21.53 17.16 -14.04
CA GLY A 472 20.56 18.21 -14.38
C GLY A 472 20.01 18.12 -15.79
N LYS A 473 20.83 17.73 -16.79
CA LYS A 473 20.45 17.79 -18.21
C LYS A 473 20.06 16.44 -18.81
N ILE A 474 20.43 15.31 -18.17
CA ILE A 474 20.18 13.97 -18.71
C ILE A 474 19.33 13.15 -17.74
N LEU A 475 19.84 12.89 -16.52
CA LEU A 475 19.17 11.95 -15.61
C LEU A 475 17.87 12.49 -15.06
N ILE A 476 17.84 13.72 -14.51
CA ILE A 476 16.62 14.28 -13.93
C ILE A 476 15.48 14.37 -14.97
N PRO A 477 15.68 14.89 -16.19
CA PRO A 477 14.61 14.94 -17.18
C PRO A 477 14.06 13.56 -17.57
N LEU A 478 14.91 12.52 -17.61
CA LEU A 478 14.49 11.15 -17.92
C LEU A 478 13.80 10.47 -16.74
N LEU A 479 14.27 10.74 -15.50
CA LEU A 479 13.79 10.09 -14.28
C LEU A 479 12.58 10.77 -13.65
N ILE A 480 12.37 12.08 -13.90
CA ILE A 480 11.40 12.88 -13.14
C ILE A 480 9.99 12.26 -13.14
N ARG A 481 9.56 11.70 -14.26
CA ARG A 481 8.22 11.13 -14.41
C ARG A 481 8.03 9.83 -13.62
N PRO A 482 8.85 8.76 -13.81
CA PRO A 482 8.69 7.54 -13.03
C PRO A 482 8.98 7.78 -11.54
N VAL A 483 9.88 8.69 -11.20
CA VAL A 483 10.16 9.11 -9.81
C VAL A 483 8.93 9.78 -9.21
N LEU A 484 8.29 10.73 -9.89
CA LEU A 484 7.06 11.36 -9.41
C LEU A 484 5.89 10.39 -9.29
N SER A 485 5.81 9.37 -10.14
CA SER A 485 4.77 8.33 -10.03
C SER A 485 4.93 7.52 -8.73
N SER A 486 6.15 7.10 -8.38
CA SER A 486 6.41 6.44 -7.09
C SER A 486 6.21 7.38 -5.90
N THR A 487 6.61 8.65 -6.03
CA THR A 487 6.40 9.67 -5.00
C THR A 487 4.92 9.94 -4.73
N PHE A 488 4.09 9.92 -5.76
CA PHE A 488 2.64 10.10 -5.57
C PHE A 488 2.03 8.99 -4.71
N MET A 489 2.48 7.75 -4.86
CA MET A 489 2.07 6.65 -3.99
C MET A 489 2.46 6.93 -2.53
N ILE A 490 3.67 7.48 -2.31
CA ILE A 490 4.12 7.89 -0.97
C ILE A 490 3.25 9.04 -0.45
N PHE A 491 2.95 10.03 -1.29
CA PHE A 491 2.11 11.18 -0.90
C PHE A 491 0.74 10.74 -0.41
N VAL A 492 0.06 9.88 -1.19
CA VAL A 492 -1.26 9.36 -0.80
C VAL A 492 -1.17 8.55 0.49
N SER A 493 -0.19 7.64 0.62
CA SER A 493 -0.02 6.82 1.82
C SER A 493 0.28 7.67 3.05
N ALA A 494 1.16 8.67 2.94
CA ALA A 494 1.53 9.57 4.04
C ALA A 494 0.38 10.52 4.42
N LEU A 495 -0.37 11.05 3.43
CA LEU A 495 -1.51 11.93 3.67
C LEU A 495 -2.62 11.24 4.47
N THR A 496 -2.80 9.96 4.20
CA THR A 496 -3.88 9.14 4.77
C THR A 496 -3.41 8.20 5.87
N GLU A 497 -2.20 8.43 6.41
CA GLU A 497 -1.62 7.59 7.45
C GLU A 497 -2.40 7.71 8.76
N LEU A 498 -2.84 6.57 9.28
CA LEU A 498 -3.55 6.47 10.54
C LEU A 498 -2.74 5.72 11.60
N THR A 499 -2.09 4.63 11.21
CA THR A 499 -1.47 3.68 12.15
C THR A 499 -0.33 4.30 12.95
N LEU A 500 0.60 4.98 12.27
CA LEU A 500 1.70 5.68 12.92
C LEU A 500 1.19 6.88 13.73
N SER A 501 0.26 7.63 13.16
CA SER A 501 -0.27 8.83 13.81
C SER A 501 -1.13 8.52 15.04
N SER A 502 -1.82 7.36 15.08
CA SER A 502 -2.61 6.96 16.25
C SER A 502 -1.76 6.77 17.51
N MET A 503 -0.49 6.43 17.34
CA MET A 503 0.46 6.18 18.45
C MET A 503 1.39 7.36 18.73
N LEU A 504 1.82 8.06 17.67
CA LEU A 504 2.89 9.08 17.76
C LEU A 504 2.35 10.51 17.90
N ALA A 505 1.10 10.75 17.52
CA ALA A 505 0.55 12.10 17.56
C ALA A 505 0.20 12.54 18.98
N ALA A 506 0.53 13.78 19.30
CA ALA A 506 0.11 14.49 20.51
C ALA A 506 -0.99 15.52 20.18
N ALA A 507 -1.43 16.29 21.18
CA ALA A 507 -2.55 17.23 21.05
C ALA A 507 -2.41 18.22 19.87
N GLY A 508 -1.18 18.73 19.60
CA GLY A 508 -0.93 19.69 18.51
C GLY A 508 -0.48 19.06 17.18
N THR A 509 -0.27 17.73 17.12
CA THR A 509 0.28 17.04 15.96
C THR A 509 -0.68 16.01 15.36
N LYS A 510 -1.98 16.14 15.63
CA LYS A 510 -3.01 15.26 15.06
C LYS A 510 -3.00 15.35 13.52
N THR A 511 -3.29 14.20 12.90
CA THR A 511 -3.41 14.06 11.44
C THR A 511 -4.86 13.85 11.02
N ILE A 512 -5.14 13.97 9.73
CA ILE A 512 -6.49 13.78 9.19
C ILE A 512 -7.02 12.38 9.51
N GLY A 513 -6.22 11.32 9.29
CA GLY A 513 -6.61 9.95 9.60
C GLY A 513 -6.99 9.77 11.07
N LEU A 514 -6.18 10.33 11.97
CA LEU A 514 -6.44 10.29 13.41
C LEU A 514 -7.70 11.08 13.80
N MET A 515 -7.97 12.22 13.16
CA MET A 515 -9.21 12.98 13.42
C MET A 515 -10.46 12.21 13.02
N ILE A 516 -10.44 11.56 11.85
CA ILE A 516 -11.56 10.70 11.42
C ILE A 516 -11.76 9.56 12.41
N PHE A 517 -10.68 8.92 12.86
CA PHE A 517 -10.74 7.87 13.87
C PHE A 517 -11.34 8.39 15.18
N ASN A 518 -10.91 9.56 15.66
CA ASN A 518 -11.43 10.17 16.87
C ASN A 518 -12.93 10.50 16.76
N PHE A 519 -13.38 11.08 15.66
CA PHE A 519 -14.81 11.34 15.42
C PHE A 519 -15.62 10.03 15.43
N GLN A 520 -15.09 8.99 14.77
CA GLN A 520 -15.75 7.68 14.79
C GLN A 520 -15.86 7.10 16.21
N GLN A 521 -14.79 7.17 17.02
CA GLN A 521 -14.80 6.67 18.40
C GLN A 521 -15.68 7.51 19.33
N ALA A 522 -15.80 8.81 19.07
CA ALA A 522 -16.70 9.71 19.79
C ALA A 522 -18.19 9.53 19.44
N GLY A 523 -18.50 8.79 18.35
CA GLY A 523 -19.86 8.63 17.84
C GLY A 523 -20.30 9.71 16.86
N ASP A 524 -19.42 10.64 16.50
CA ASP A 524 -19.67 11.74 15.54
C ASP A 524 -19.53 11.24 14.08
N TYR A 525 -20.35 10.24 13.73
CA TYR A 525 -20.24 9.52 12.45
C TYR A 525 -20.42 10.44 11.23
N ASN A 526 -21.25 11.48 11.32
CA ASN A 526 -21.50 12.43 10.22
C ASN A 526 -20.26 13.30 9.94
N LEU A 527 -19.56 13.75 10.99
CA LEU A 527 -18.31 14.50 10.86
C LEU A 527 -17.19 13.61 10.31
N ALA A 528 -17.09 12.36 10.80
CA ALA A 528 -16.16 11.36 10.26
C ALA A 528 -16.41 11.09 8.77
N ALA A 529 -17.69 10.96 8.37
CA ALA A 529 -18.07 10.77 6.99
C ALA A 529 -17.75 12.00 6.12
N ALA A 530 -18.11 13.21 6.58
CA ALA A 530 -17.84 14.44 5.84
C ALA A 530 -16.33 14.66 5.61
N MET A 531 -15.52 14.44 6.63
CA MET A 531 -14.06 14.52 6.52
C MET A 531 -13.49 13.44 5.57
N SER A 532 -14.06 12.24 5.59
CA SER A 532 -13.68 11.16 4.67
C SER A 532 -14.03 11.49 3.21
N VAL A 533 -15.16 12.15 2.96
CA VAL A 533 -15.56 12.64 1.62
C VAL A 533 -14.50 13.60 1.07
N VAL A 534 -14.06 14.56 1.88
CA VAL A 534 -13.02 15.53 1.47
C VAL A 534 -11.75 14.79 1.03
N ILE A 535 -11.30 13.79 1.80
CA ILE A 535 -10.11 13.00 1.44
C ILE A 535 -10.33 12.20 0.16
N VAL A 536 -11.46 11.50 0.03
CA VAL A 536 -11.76 10.70 -1.16
C VAL A 536 -11.73 11.56 -2.43
N VAL A 537 -12.36 12.74 -2.37
CA VAL A 537 -12.34 13.68 -3.50
C VAL A 537 -10.91 14.12 -3.82
N LEU A 538 -10.10 14.47 -2.81
CA LEU A 538 -8.72 14.91 -2.99
C LEU A 538 -7.86 13.78 -3.61
N VAL A 539 -7.94 12.57 -3.07
CA VAL A 539 -7.14 11.40 -3.52
C VAL A 539 -7.55 10.99 -4.94
N LEU A 540 -8.86 10.89 -5.22
CA LEU A 540 -9.33 10.54 -6.56
C LEU A 540 -8.96 11.61 -7.60
N THR A 541 -9.09 12.89 -7.26
CA THR A 541 -8.69 13.98 -8.15
C THR A 541 -7.20 13.90 -8.48
N GLY A 542 -6.34 13.70 -7.46
CA GLY A 542 -4.91 13.50 -7.64
C GLY A 542 -4.59 12.29 -8.52
N TYR A 543 -5.25 11.17 -8.29
CA TYR A 543 -5.08 9.95 -9.08
C TYR A 543 -5.46 10.15 -10.55
N PHE A 544 -6.60 10.78 -10.83
CA PHE A 544 -7.05 11.05 -12.21
C PHE A 544 -6.14 12.03 -12.92
N LEU A 545 -5.67 13.09 -12.27
CA LEU A 545 -4.74 14.06 -12.86
C LEU A 545 -3.43 13.41 -13.31
N ILE A 546 -2.87 12.53 -12.49
CA ILE A 546 -1.61 11.83 -12.81
C ILE A 546 -1.82 10.80 -13.93
N ASN A 547 -2.88 10.02 -13.84
CA ASN A 547 -3.18 9.02 -14.88
C ASN A 547 -3.51 9.63 -16.25
N HIS A 548 -4.21 10.77 -16.26
CA HIS A 548 -4.50 11.48 -17.51
C HIS A 548 -3.21 11.93 -18.19
N LYS A 549 -2.29 12.56 -17.46
CA LYS A 549 -0.99 12.97 -17.98
C LYS A 549 -0.17 11.77 -18.50
N ASN A 550 -0.11 10.68 -17.74
CA ASN A 550 0.61 9.47 -18.17
C ASN A 550 0.03 8.85 -19.46
N SER A 551 -1.29 8.90 -19.65
CA SER A 551 -1.96 8.40 -20.87
C SER A 551 -1.66 9.27 -22.10
N GLU A 552 -1.62 10.57 -21.96
CA GLU A 552 -1.27 11.48 -23.07
C GLU A 552 0.18 11.27 -23.52
N TYR A 553 1.10 11.07 -22.59
CA TYR A 553 2.50 10.81 -22.92
C TYR A 553 2.74 9.48 -23.61
N LYS A 554 2.07 8.40 -23.20
CA LYS A 554 2.14 7.13 -23.94
C LYS A 554 1.70 7.28 -25.41
N LYS A 555 0.64 8.05 -25.64
CA LYS A 555 0.19 8.35 -27.01
C LYS A 555 1.21 9.16 -27.82
N VAL A 556 1.92 10.08 -27.18
CA VAL A 556 2.99 10.86 -27.85
C VAL A 556 4.19 9.96 -28.16
N GLU A 557 4.59 9.11 -27.22
CA GLU A 557 5.70 8.16 -27.38
C GLU A 557 5.41 7.13 -28.49
N GLU A 558 4.20 6.58 -28.54
CA GLU A 558 3.73 5.72 -29.62
C GLU A 558 3.77 6.43 -30.99
N ARG A 559 3.31 7.68 -31.07
CA ARG A 559 3.36 8.48 -32.31
C ARG A 559 4.80 8.77 -32.75
N VAL A 560 5.69 9.09 -31.83
CA VAL A 560 7.11 9.31 -32.11
C VAL A 560 7.77 8.03 -32.61
N TYR A 561 7.50 6.89 -31.96
CA TYR A 561 8.01 5.58 -32.35
C TYR A 561 7.49 5.16 -33.73
N GLU A 562 6.20 5.34 -34.03
CA GLU A 562 5.61 5.09 -35.34
C GLU A 562 6.22 6.00 -36.41
N SER A 563 6.44 7.29 -36.12
CA SER A 563 7.05 8.23 -37.04
C SER A 563 8.51 7.87 -37.36
N PHE A 564 9.25 7.40 -36.34
CA PHE A 564 10.63 6.92 -36.51
C PHE A 564 10.69 5.65 -37.35
N ASN A 565 9.82 4.68 -37.10
CA ASN A 565 9.74 3.44 -37.90
C ASN A 565 9.33 3.70 -39.34
N ARG A 566 8.41 4.64 -39.58
CA ARG A 566 8.06 5.04 -40.97
C ARG A 566 9.26 5.66 -41.69
N LYS A 567 10.03 6.52 -41.04
CA LYS A 567 11.25 7.11 -41.59
C LYS A 567 12.35 6.07 -41.84
N CYS A 568 12.55 5.11 -40.92
CA CYS A 568 13.49 4.00 -41.15
C CYS A 568 13.08 3.10 -42.28
N ASN A 569 11.81 2.71 -42.39
CA ASN A 569 11.32 1.88 -43.47
C ASN A 569 11.39 2.59 -44.84
N GLN A 570 11.12 3.90 -44.92
CA GLN A 570 11.30 4.69 -46.11
C GLN A 570 12.77 4.76 -46.54
N LYS A 571 13.71 4.89 -45.59
CA LYS A 571 15.14 4.90 -45.89
C LYS A 571 15.66 3.52 -46.36
N VAL A 572 15.13 2.44 -45.79
CA VAL A 572 15.45 1.07 -46.22
C VAL A 572 14.90 0.82 -47.64
N GLN A 573 13.67 1.23 -47.94
CA GLN A 573 13.09 1.11 -49.29
C GLN A 573 13.81 1.97 -50.33
N SER A 574 14.23 3.19 -49.97
CA SER A 574 15.00 4.05 -50.88
C SER A 574 16.40 3.50 -51.17
N ASN A 575 17.04 2.83 -50.21
CA ASN A 575 18.34 2.20 -50.40
C ASN A 575 18.26 0.90 -51.23
N ILE A 576 17.15 0.18 -51.16
CA ILE A 576 16.91 -1.01 -51.99
C ILE A 576 16.63 -0.62 -53.46
N SER A 577 15.97 0.51 -53.68
CA SER A 577 15.71 1.02 -55.04
C SER A 577 16.94 1.63 -55.76
N ILE A 578 17.99 2.01 -54.99
CA ILE A 578 19.25 2.55 -55.59
C ILE A 578 20.24 1.42 -55.90
N GLY A 579 20.08 0.22 -55.32
CA GLY A 579 20.96 -0.95 -55.57
C GLY A 579 20.54 -1.85 -56.75
N SER A 580 19.55 -1.46 -57.52
CA SER A 580 19.02 -2.23 -58.67
C SER A 580 19.28 -1.58 -60.02
N TYR A 581 20.40 -0.83 -60.18
CA TYR A 581 20.93 -0.38 -61.46
C TYR A 581 22.34 -0.92 -61.72
#